data_913591577c40d2989eca1240aee9721f
#
_entry.id   913591577c40d2989eca1240aee9721f
#
_cell.length_a   1.000
_cell.length_b   1.000
_cell.length_c   1.000
_cell.angle_alpha   90.00
_cell.angle_beta   90.00
_cell.angle_gamma   90.00
#
_symmetry.space_group_name_H-M   'P 1'
#
loop_
_entity.id
_entity.type
_entity.pdbx_description
1 polymer ?
#
loop_
_entity_poly.entity_id
_entity_poly.type
_entity_poly.pdbx_seq_one_letter_code
_entity_poly.pdbx_strand_id
1 'polypeptide(L)'
;ISTTSFFPAKPLGCYGDGGAVFTNNDEYAKRMKIMRVHGQSKRYHHKYIGIGGRLDTIQAAILLAKLPYYQQELNDRQSVAQTYSDTLSSILRVPVIKSQRSSTWAQYTVRVSNRDELQEKLMECGIPTTVHYPSPLHLQECFRYLNYKVGDFLMAESASKEVLSLPINPFLSSDKIRY
;
A
#
# COMPACT_ATOMS: atom_id res chain seq x y z
N ILE A 1 8.58 6.66 15.68
CA ILE A 1 7.30 7.03 15.02
C ILE A 1 7.06 6.04 13.90
N SER A 2 5.83 5.51 13.81
CA SER A 2 5.36 4.72 12.69
C SER A 2 4.03 5.27 12.17
N THR A 3 3.72 5.01 10.92
CA THR A 3 2.49 5.48 10.27
C THR A 3 1.82 4.33 9.55
N THR A 4 0.50 4.37 9.45
CA THR A 4 -0.27 3.47 8.61
C THR A 4 -1.34 4.24 7.85
N SER A 5 -1.70 3.73 6.68
CA SER A 5 -2.79 4.25 5.85
C SER A 5 -4.02 3.38 6.03
N PHE A 6 -5.19 4.01 6.11
CA PHE A 6 -6.50 3.38 6.07
C PHE A 6 -7.24 3.69 4.76
N PHE A 7 -6.51 4.11 3.72
CA PHE A 7 -7.10 4.27 2.39
C PHE A 7 -7.88 3.00 1.99
N PRO A 8 -9.01 3.08 1.28
CA PRO A 8 -9.92 1.95 1.02
C PRO A 8 -9.26 0.70 0.44
N ALA A 9 -8.21 0.85 -0.37
CA ALA A 9 -7.47 -0.28 -0.95
C ALA A 9 -6.47 -0.96 0.01
N LYS A 10 -6.31 -0.47 1.25
CA LYS A 10 -5.41 -1.09 2.24
C LYS A 10 -6.08 -2.31 2.88
N PRO A 11 -5.29 -3.30 3.35
CA PRO A 11 -5.84 -4.48 4.02
C PRO A 11 -6.79 -4.14 5.18
N LEU A 12 -6.45 -3.12 5.98
CA LEU A 12 -7.39 -2.49 6.91
C LEU A 12 -7.74 -1.09 6.38
N GLY A 13 -8.71 -1.02 5.48
CA GLY A 13 -9.16 0.23 4.84
C GLY A 13 -10.52 0.70 5.38
N CYS A 14 -10.67 2.01 5.57
CA CYS A 14 -11.99 2.66 5.75
C CYS A 14 -12.65 2.95 4.38
N TYR A 15 -13.75 3.69 4.36
CA TYR A 15 -14.51 3.99 3.13
C TYR A 15 -14.23 5.42 2.61
N GLY A 16 -13.07 5.95 2.95
CA GLY A 16 -12.56 7.25 2.53
C GLY A 16 -11.11 7.37 2.97
N ASP A 17 -10.56 8.59 3.03
CA ASP A 17 -9.22 8.81 3.51
C ASP A 17 -9.11 8.61 5.02
N GLY A 18 -8.02 7.99 5.44
CA GLY A 18 -7.71 7.75 6.83
C GLY A 18 -6.28 7.26 7.04
N GLY A 19 -5.83 7.39 8.27
CA GLY A 19 -4.51 6.92 8.68
C GLY A 19 -4.30 7.07 10.18
N ALA A 20 -3.23 6.48 10.68
CA ALA A 20 -2.80 6.63 12.05
C ALA A 20 -1.29 6.83 12.15
N VAL A 21 -0.89 7.54 13.20
CA VAL A 21 0.51 7.73 13.58
C VAL A 21 0.70 7.19 14.99
N PHE A 22 1.72 6.37 15.17
CA PHE A 22 2.05 5.73 16.45
C PHE A 22 3.41 6.20 16.95
N THR A 23 3.51 6.43 18.27
CA THR A 23 4.77 6.77 18.92
C THR A 23 4.73 6.40 20.40
N ASN A 24 5.86 6.04 20.97
CA ASN A 24 6.05 5.84 22.41
C ASN A 24 6.57 7.12 23.09
N ASN A 25 6.73 8.23 22.36
CA ASN A 25 7.16 9.51 22.89
C ASN A 25 5.95 10.43 23.09
N ASP A 26 5.66 10.78 24.35
CA ASP A 26 4.50 11.57 24.74
C ASP A 26 4.55 13.00 24.19
N GLU A 27 5.73 13.60 24.06
CA GLU A 27 5.87 14.95 23.48
C GLU A 27 5.49 14.93 22.00
N TYR A 28 5.94 13.93 21.25
CA TYR A 28 5.55 13.77 19.85
C TYR A 28 4.05 13.49 19.73
N ALA A 29 3.50 12.61 20.57
CA ALA A 29 2.06 12.36 20.59
C ALA A 29 1.26 13.64 20.84
N LYS A 30 1.64 14.44 21.83
CA LYS A 30 1.01 15.73 22.16
C LYS A 30 1.12 16.72 21.00
N ARG A 31 2.31 16.85 20.41
CA ARG A 31 2.54 17.76 19.29
C ARG A 31 1.70 17.36 18.06
N MET A 32 1.67 16.08 17.70
CA MET A 32 0.87 15.57 16.58
C MET A 32 -0.63 15.78 16.80
N LYS A 33 -1.14 15.53 18.02
CA LYS A 33 -2.54 15.81 18.37
C LYS A 33 -2.91 17.28 18.18
N ILE A 34 -2.00 18.20 18.47
CA ILE A 34 -2.21 19.65 18.24
C ILE A 34 -2.14 19.98 16.75
N MET A 35 -1.13 19.46 16.05
CA MET A 35 -0.93 19.75 14.62
C MET A 35 -2.07 19.26 13.73
N ARG A 36 -2.66 18.08 14.00
CA ARG A 36 -3.79 17.53 13.24
C ARG A 36 -5.09 18.33 13.32
N VAL A 37 -5.18 19.27 14.26
CA VAL A 37 -6.33 20.17 14.45
C VAL A 37 -5.89 21.62 14.28
N HIS A 38 -5.24 21.91 13.15
CA HIS A 38 -4.78 23.24 12.76
C HIS A 38 -3.75 23.87 13.71
N GLY A 39 -2.97 23.07 14.45
CA GLY A 39 -2.01 23.56 15.44
C GLY A 39 -2.64 24.14 16.70
N GLN A 40 -3.92 23.85 16.95
CA GLN A 40 -4.73 24.44 18.01
C GLN A 40 -4.47 23.73 19.36
N SER A 41 -3.90 24.46 20.33
CA SER A 41 -3.66 23.98 21.69
C SER A 41 -4.85 24.21 22.64
N LYS A 42 -5.64 25.25 22.39
CA LYS A 42 -6.93 25.59 23.01
C LYS A 42 -7.83 26.17 21.92
N ARG A 43 -9.13 26.16 22.13
CA ARG A 43 -10.09 26.72 21.17
C ARG A 43 -9.66 28.14 20.76
N TYR A 44 -9.45 28.35 19.44
CA TYR A 44 -8.97 29.57 18.80
C TYR A 44 -7.53 30.03 19.16
N HIS A 45 -6.74 29.19 19.85
CA HIS A 45 -5.34 29.46 20.15
C HIS A 45 -4.43 28.49 19.42
N HIS A 46 -3.77 28.94 18.36
CA HIS A 46 -2.90 28.14 17.51
C HIS A 46 -1.43 28.28 17.97
N LYS A 47 -0.86 27.16 18.45
CA LYS A 47 0.52 27.11 18.93
C LYS A 47 1.51 26.79 17.82
N TYR A 48 1.06 26.04 16.82
CA TYR A 48 1.85 25.60 15.67
C TYR A 48 1.08 25.82 14.38
N ILE A 49 1.79 25.88 13.25
CA ILE A 49 1.17 25.69 11.93
C ILE A 49 0.77 24.22 11.84
N GLY A 50 -0.47 23.95 11.56
CA GLY A 50 -1.02 22.59 11.50
C GLY A 50 -1.95 22.38 10.30
N ILE A 51 -2.56 21.21 10.24
CA ILE A 51 -3.46 20.78 9.16
C ILE A 51 -4.82 20.34 9.73
N GLY A 52 -5.83 20.25 8.90
CA GLY A 52 -7.09 19.59 9.18
C GLY A 52 -6.97 18.07 8.98
N GLY A 53 -6.20 17.40 9.85
CA GLY A 53 -5.83 15.97 9.70
C GLY A 53 -6.56 15.05 10.69
N ARG A 54 -7.87 15.23 10.86
CA ARG A 54 -8.71 14.39 11.73
C ARG A 54 -9.17 13.14 10.98
N LEU A 55 -9.40 12.06 11.72
CA LEU A 55 -10.14 10.92 11.22
C LEU A 55 -11.63 11.13 11.51
N ASP A 56 -12.47 11.07 10.49
CA ASP A 56 -13.92 11.22 10.67
C ASP A 56 -14.48 10.04 11.47
N THR A 57 -15.44 10.32 12.35
CA THR A 57 -16.04 9.33 13.24
C THR A 57 -16.65 8.15 12.48
N ILE A 58 -17.27 8.41 11.33
CA ILE A 58 -17.82 7.36 10.47
C ILE A 58 -16.72 6.42 9.94
N GLN A 59 -15.56 6.95 9.56
CA GLN A 59 -14.42 6.14 9.11
C GLN A 59 -13.83 5.32 10.26
N ALA A 60 -13.77 5.90 11.45
CA ALA A 60 -13.35 5.17 12.66
C ALA A 60 -14.32 4.03 13.00
N ALA A 61 -15.63 4.23 12.88
CA ALA A 61 -16.64 3.20 13.11
C ALA A 61 -16.51 2.03 12.10
N ILE A 62 -16.24 2.33 10.83
CA ILE A 62 -15.98 1.32 9.80
C ILE A 62 -14.74 0.48 10.16
N LEU A 63 -13.65 1.12 10.57
CA LEU A 63 -12.43 0.42 10.97
C LEU A 63 -12.67 -0.48 12.19
N LEU A 64 -13.42 0.01 13.19
CA LEU A 64 -13.78 -0.78 14.37
C LEU A 64 -14.65 -1.99 14.01
N ALA A 65 -15.56 -1.88 13.06
CA ALA A 65 -16.38 -2.98 12.57
C ALA A 65 -15.54 -4.03 11.81
N LYS A 66 -14.50 -3.63 11.09
CA LYS A 66 -13.62 -4.52 10.31
C LYS A 66 -12.53 -5.17 11.15
N LEU A 67 -12.07 -4.50 12.21
CA LEU A 67 -10.92 -4.93 13.01
C LEU A 67 -11.01 -6.36 13.58
N PRO A 68 -12.19 -6.86 14.05
CA PRO A 68 -12.32 -8.23 14.53
C PRO A 68 -12.02 -9.30 13.46
N TYR A 69 -12.23 -9.00 12.19
CA TYR A 69 -12.01 -9.93 11.06
C TYR A 69 -10.62 -9.80 10.45
N TYR A 70 -9.87 -8.76 10.82
CA TYR A 70 -8.62 -8.39 10.16
C TYR A 70 -7.57 -9.50 10.15
N GLN A 71 -7.40 -10.24 11.27
CA GLN A 71 -6.43 -11.32 11.33
C GLN A 71 -6.80 -12.47 10.38
N GLN A 72 -8.09 -12.81 10.27
CA GLN A 72 -8.54 -13.81 9.30
C GLN A 72 -8.31 -13.37 7.87
N GLU A 73 -8.64 -12.13 7.54
CA GLU A 73 -8.39 -11.56 6.21
C GLU A 73 -6.89 -11.55 5.84
N LEU A 74 -5.99 -11.34 6.80
CA LEU A 74 -4.54 -11.46 6.57
C LEU A 74 -4.13 -12.90 6.25
N ASN A 75 -4.69 -13.89 6.95
CA ASN A 75 -4.42 -15.31 6.71
C ASN A 75 -4.92 -15.73 5.32
N ASP A 76 -6.11 -15.26 4.93
CA ASP A 76 -6.69 -15.54 3.61
C ASP A 76 -5.86 -14.92 2.49
N ARG A 77 -5.40 -13.67 2.65
CA ARG A 77 -4.46 -13.02 1.71
C ARG A 77 -3.12 -13.77 1.61
N GLN A 78 -2.62 -14.29 2.74
CA GLN A 78 -1.41 -15.11 2.74
C GLN A 78 -1.61 -16.40 1.92
N SER A 79 -2.77 -17.05 2.03
CA SER A 79 -3.10 -18.26 1.27
C SER A 79 -3.18 -17.97 -0.24
N VAL A 80 -3.80 -16.86 -0.62
CA VAL A 80 -3.82 -16.41 -2.03
C VAL A 80 -2.41 -16.15 -2.56
N ALA A 81 -1.60 -15.41 -1.80
CA ALA A 81 -0.22 -15.10 -2.19
C ALA A 81 0.66 -16.33 -2.30
N GLN A 82 0.46 -17.33 -1.42
CA GLN A 82 1.17 -18.59 -1.48
C GLN A 82 0.81 -19.37 -2.75
N THR A 83 -0.49 -19.47 -3.07
CA THR A 83 -0.97 -20.13 -4.29
C THR A 83 -0.38 -19.48 -5.55
N TYR A 84 -0.35 -18.17 -5.63
CA TYR A 84 0.32 -17.46 -6.73
C TYR A 84 1.82 -17.78 -6.79
N SER A 85 2.51 -17.79 -5.65
CA SER A 85 3.94 -18.06 -5.60
C SER A 85 4.26 -19.49 -6.05
N ASP A 86 3.49 -20.46 -5.59
CA ASP A 86 3.66 -21.90 -5.95
C ASP A 86 3.42 -22.13 -7.45
N THR A 87 2.45 -21.40 -8.03
CA THR A 87 2.09 -21.56 -9.44
C THR A 87 3.03 -20.79 -10.37
N LEU A 88 3.45 -19.59 -9.99
CA LEU A 88 4.11 -18.65 -10.91
C LEU A 88 5.64 -18.60 -10.75
N SER A 89 6.22 -19.12 -9.66
CA SER A 89 7.66 -19.00 -9.38
C SER A 89 8.58 -19.66 -10.42
N SER A 90 8.07 -20.62 -11.19
CA SER A 90 8.83 -21.27 -12.28
C SER A 90 8.88 -20.44 -13.57
N ILE A 91 8.00 -19.45 -13.74
CA ILE A 91 7.84 -18.67 -14.98
C ILE A 91 7.99 -17.17 -14.80
N LEU A 92 7.78 -16.67 -13.58
CA LEU A 92 7.88 -15.25 -13.24
C LEU A 92 8.73 -15.03 -11.99
N ARG A 93 9.28 -13.82 -11.87
CA ARG A 93 9.91 -13.40 -10.61
C ARG A 93 8.83 -12.93 -9.63
N VAL A 94 8.53 -13.80 -8.65
CA VAL A 94 7.53 -13.55 -7.59
C VAL A 94 8.13 -12.83 -6.40
N PRO A 95 7.29 -12.21 -5.52
CA PRO A 95 7.76 -11.62 -4.27
C PRO A 95 8.39 -12.64 -3.34
N VAL A 96 9.46 -12.25 -2.66
CA VAL A 96 10.16 -13.08 -1.66
C VAL A 96 9.96 -12.49 -0.28
N ILE A 97 9.40 -13.27 0.63
CA ILE A 97 9.31 -12.91 2.05
C ILE A 97 10.54 -13.47 2.77
N LYS A 98 11.34 -12.58 3.36
CA LYS A 98 12.51 -12.99 4.14
C LYS A 98 12.09 -13.74 5.39
N SER A 99 12.96 -14.63 5.89
CA SER A 99 12.74 -15.36 7.14
C SER A 99 12.39 -14.39 8.29
N GLN A 100 11.52 -14.83 9.20
CA GLN A 100 11.04 -14.04 10.34
C GLN A 100 10.34 -12.72 9.95
N ARG A 101 9.78 -12.65 8.75
CA ARG A 101 8.96 -11.52 8.29
C ARG A 101 7.62 -12.05 7.78
N SER A 102 6.61 -11.17 7.81
CA SER A 102 5.30 -11.40 7.20
C SER A 102 4.93 -10.22 6.30
N SER A 103 4.01 -10.44 5.40
CA SER A 103 3.43 -9.39 4.56
C SER A 103 1.91 -9.37 4.75
N THR A 104 1.33 -8.18 4.75
CA THR A 104 -0.13 -8.02 4.74
C THR A 104 -0.73 -8.21 3.34
N TRP A 105 0.12 -8.37 2.33
CA TRP A 105 -0.27 -8.55 0.93
C TRP A 105 -1.29 -7.50 0.46
N ALA A 106 -0.98 -6.24 0.72
CA ALA A 106 -1.75 -5.13 0.14
C ALA A 106 -1.73 -5.19 -1.40
N GLN A 107 -0.63 -5.70 -1.95
CA GLN A 107 -0.39 -5.95 -3.37
C GLN A 107 0.42 -7.24 -3.50
N TYR A 108 0.15 -8.02 -4.56
CA TYR A 108 1.01 -9.12 -5.00
C TYR A 108 1.64 -8.72 -6.32
N THR A 109 2.91 -8.32 -6.30
CA THR A 109 3.60 -7.69 -7.42
C THR A 109 4.67 -8.61 -7.97
N VAL A 110 4.50 -9.06 -9.21
CA VAL A 110 5.48 -9.85 -9.97
C VAL A 110 6.36 -8.94 -10.82
N ARG A 111 7.46 -9.47 -11.34
CA ARG A 111 8.29 -8.82 -12.35
C ARG A 111 8.32 -9.63 -13.62
N VAL A 112 8.13 -8.95 -14.75
CA VAL A 112 8.09 -9.54 -16.08
C VAL A 112 8.65 -8.55 -17.12
N SER A 113 9.47 -9.01 -18.03
CA SER A 113 10.15 -8.15 -19.03
C SER A 113 9.17 -7.49 -19.99
N ASN A 114 8.13 -8.22 -20.44
CA ASN A 114 7.10 -7.71 -21.37
C ASN A 114 5.83 -7.33 -20.59
N ARG A 115 5.98 -6.49 -19.54
CA ARG A 115 4.91 -6.12 -18.61
C ARG A 115 3.67 -5.54 -19.30
N ASP A 116 3.83 -4.62 -20.24
CA ASP A 116 2.70 -3.94 -20.88
C ASP A 116 1.90 -4.91 -21.76
N GLU A 117 2.58 -5.74 -22.55
CA GLU A 117 1.93 -6.78 -23.34
C GLU A 117 1.18 -7.80 -22.48
N LEU A 118 1.78 -8.22 -21.36
CA LEU A 118 1.11 -9.13 -20.43
C LEU A 118 -0.11 -8.45 -19.79
N GLN A 119 -0.01 -7.19 -19.43
CA GLN A 119 -1.13 -6.41 -18.86
C GLN A 119 -2.32 -6.36 -19.83
N GLU A 120 -2.07 -6.09 -21.10
CA GLU A 120 -3.10 -6.07 -22.15
C GLU A 120 -3.78 -7.42 -22.30
N LYS A 121 -3.01 -8.50 -22.42
CA LYS A 121 -3.55 -9.87 -22.52
C LYS A 121 -4.38 -10.28 -21.31
N LEU A 122 -3.92 -9.97 -20.11
CA LEU A 122 -4.68 -10.25 -18.89
C LEU A 122 -6.00 -9.45 -18.85
N MET A 123 -5.99 -8.20 -19.31
CA MET A 123 -7.19 -7.38 -19.40
C MET A 123 -8.19 -7.96 -20.43
N GLU A 124 -7.73 -8.44 -21.58
CA GLU A 124 -8.56 -9.15 -22.58
C GLU A 124 -9.22 -10.41 -22.00
N CYS A 125 -8.51 -11.09 -21.08
CA CYS A 125 -9.05 -12.24 -20.33
C CYS A 125 -9.94 -11.83 -19.13
N GLY A 126 -10.18 -10.52 -18.90
CA GLY A 126 -10.97 -10.03 -17.78
C GLY A 126 -10.24 -10.04 -16.43
N ILE A 127 -8.90 -10.16 -16.43
CA ILE A 127 -8.08 -10.14 -15.23
C ILE A 127 -7.54 -8.71 -15.02
N PRO A 128 -8.06 -7.94 -14.05
CA PRO A 128 -7.60 -6.58 -13.79
C PRO A 128 -6.23 -6.61 -13.12
N THR A 129 -5.29 -5.84 -13.66
CA THR A 129 -3.94 -5.70 -13.10
C THR A 129 -3.57 -4.22 -12.98
N THR A 130 -2.59 -3.90 -12.15
CA THR A 130 -2.16 -2.52 -11.92
C THR A 130 -0.64 -2.44 -11.80
N VAL A 131 -0.08 -1.34 -12.31
CA VAL A 131 1.36 -1.07 -12.21
C VAL A 131 1.64 -0.20 -10.97
N HIS A 132 2.35 -0.76 -10.00
CA HIS A 132 2.78 -0.05 -8.79
C HIS A 132 4.31 0.00 -8.69
N TYR A 133 5.04 1.00 -9.30
CA TYR A 133 4.51 2.16 -10.02
C TYR A 133 5.24 2.33 -11.36
N PRO A 134 4.67 3.02 -12.36
CA PRO A 134 5.25 3.09 -13.72
C PRO A 134 6.43 4.05 -13.85
N SER A 135 6.65 4.93 -12.85
CA SER A 135 7.77 5.86 -12.82
C SER A 135 8.40 5.89 -11.43
N PRO A 136 9.74 5.78 -11.32
CA PRO A 136 10.42 5.86 -10.04
C PRO A 136 10.37 7.28 -9.47
N LEU A 137 10.38 7.40 -8.12
CA LEU A 137 10.19 8.69 -7.44
C LEU A 137 11.19 9.76 -7.85
N HIS A 138 12.46 9.40 -8.03
CA HIS A 138 13.51 10.38 -8.37
C HIS A 138 13.34 11.01 -9.76
N LEU A 139 12.53 10.41 -10.65
CA LEU A 139 12.21 10.94 -11.96
C LEU A 139 10.87 11.70 -12.00
N GLN A 140 10.16 11.77 -10.87
CA GLN A 140 8.92 12.54 -10.78
C GLN A 140 9.21 14.05 -10.87
N GLU A 141 8.35 14.79 -11.54
CA GLU A 141 8.51 16.22 -11.78
C GLU A 141 8.66 17.03 -10.49
N CYS A 142 7.90 16.70 -9.46
CA CYS A 142 7.94 17.35 -8.15
C CYS A 142 9.29 17.18 -7.42
N PHE A 143 10.14 16.25 -7.83
CA PHE A 143 11.47 16.01 -7.24
C PHE A 143 12.63 16.50 -8.11
N ARG A 144 12.37 17.23 -9.22
CA ARG A 144 13.43 17.78 -10.11
C ARG A 144 14.45 18.63 -9.36
N TYR A 145 14.06 19.27 -8.26
CA TYR A 145 14.96 20.08 -7.44
C TYR A 145 16.09 19.27 -6.77
N LEU A 146 15.95 17.94 -6.69
CA LEU A 146 16.99 17.04 -6.17
C LEU A 146 18.09 16.73 -7.21
N ASN A 147 17.90 17.14 -8.48
CA ASN A 147 18.82 16.97 -9.59
C ASN A 147 19.21 15.51 -9.93
N TYR A 148 18.42 14.52 -9.52
CA TYR A 148 18.61 13.14 -9.94
C TYR A 148 18.27 12.95 -11.42
N LYS A 149 18.95 11.98 -12.05
CA LYS A 149 18.84 11.67 -13.48
C LYS A 149 18.54 10.18 -13.68
N VAL A 150 18.16 9.84 -14.91
CA VAL A 150 18.10 8.46 -15.38
C VAL A 150 19.48 7.83 -15.21
N GLY A 151 19.53 6.64 -14.62
CA GLY A 151 20.74 5.90 -14.29
C GLY A 151 21.20 6.03 -12.84
N ASP A 152 20.70 7.00 -12.06
CA ASP A 152 21.10 7.18 -10.65
C ASP A 152 20.55 6.09 -9.73
N PHE A 153 19.39 5.48 -10.08
CA PHE A 153 18.75 4.43 -9.29
C PHE A 153 18.29 3.27 -10.17
N LEU A 154 19.25 2.55 -10.76
CA LEU A 154 19.02 1.47 -11.74
C LEU A 154 17.99 0.43 -11.31
N MET A 155 17.98 0.04 -10.03
CA MET A 155 17.03 -0.96 -9.51
C MET A 155 15.59 -0.45 -9.47
N ALA A 156 15.38 0.83 -9.12
CA ALA A 156 14.07 1.44 -9.13
C ALA A 156 13.58 1.67 -10.57
N GLU A 157 14.46 2.05 -11.46
CA GLU A 157 14.17 2.28 -12.87
C GLU A 157 13.84 0.97 -13.60
N SER A 158 14.59 -0.12 -13.36
CA SER A 158 14.27 -1.45 -13.87
C SER A 158 12.94 -1.95 -13.30
N ALA A 159 12.72 -1.81 -11.98
CA ALA A 159 11.47 -2.23 -11.36
C ALA A 159 10.25 -1.53 -11.98
N SER A 160 10.31 -0.22 -12.20
CA SER A 160 9.19 0.55 -12.78
C SER A 160 8.77 0.08 -14.18
N LYS A 161 9.69 -0.54 -14.93
CA LYS A 161 9.43 -1.10 -16.26
C LYS A 161 8.85 -2.52 -16.23
N GLU A 162 9.11 -3.27 -15.16
CA GLU A 162 8.85 -4.71 -15.10
C GLU A 162 7.73 -5.09 -14.12
N VAL A 163 7.39 -4.24 -13.14
CA VAL A 163 6.42 -4.60 -12.09
C VAL A 163 4.99 -4.63 -12.60
N LEU A 164 4.25 -5.66 -12.18
CA LEU A 164 2.82 -5.82 -12.43
C LEU A 164 2.18 -6.43 -11.18
N SER A 165 1.13 -5.80 -10.67
CA SER A 165 0.39 -6.29 -9.50
C SER A 165 -0.84 -7.08 -9.96
N LEU A 166 -0.92 -8.33 -9.50
CA LEU A 166 -2.04 -9.24 -9.73
C LEU A 166 -3.14 -8.96 -8.70
N PRO A 167 -4.41 -9.33 -9.01
CA PRO A 167 -5.52 -9.20 -8.06
C PRO A 167 -5.24 -9.94 -6.76
N ILE A 168 -5.39 -9.28 -5.63
CA ILE A 168 -5.26 -9.91 -4.32
C ILE A 168 -6.25 -9.32 -3.32
N ASN A 169 -7.09 -10.19 -2.77
CA ASN A 169 -8.02 -9.87 -1.69
C ASN A 169 -8.34 -11.16 -0.90
N PRO A 170 -8.90 -11.07 0.32
CA PRO A 170 -9.16 -12.24 1.16
C PRO A 170 -10.30 -13.13 0.65
N PHE A 171 -11.09 -12.66 -0.32
CA PHE A 171 -12.29 -13.35 -0.85
C PHE A 171 -12.04 -14.00 -2.22
N LEU A 172 -10.79 -14.02 -2.70
CA LEU A 172 -10.45 -14.60 -3.98
C LEU A 172 -10.51 -16.14 -3.90
N SER A 173 -11.41 -16.76 -4.67
CA SER A 173 -11.55 -18.21 -4.67
C SER A 173 -10.38 -18.91 -5.39
N SER A 174 -10.12 -20.17 -5.02
CA SER A 174 -9.04 -20.96 -5.63
C SER A 174 -9.18 -21.11 -7.14
N ASP A 175 -10.41 -21.19 -7.66
CA ASP A 175 -10.65 -21.30 -9.11
C ASP A 175 -10.26 -19.99 -9.83
N LYS A 176 -10.55 -18.85 -9.23
CA LYS A 176 -10.15 -17.53 -9.78
C LYS A 176 -8.64 -17.30 -9.72
N ILE A 177 -7.94 -17.91 -8.78
CA ILE A 177 -6.48 -17.82 -8.67
C ILE A 177 -5.80 -18.66 -9.75
N ARG A 178 -6.40 -19.78 -10.14
CA ARG A 178 -5.86 -20.74 -11.12
C ARG A 178 -6.23 -20.41 -12.57
N TYR A 179 -7.22 -19.58 -12.75
CA TYR A 179 -7.64 -19.09 -14.07
C TYR A 179 -6.59 -18.16 -14.66
#